data_7961ebf59de8d55535fd9ccaa7fd9dd9
#
_entry.id   7961ebf59de8d55535fd9ccaa7fd9dd9
#
_cell.length_a   1.000
_cell.length_b   1.000
_cell.length_c   1.000
_cell.angle_alpha   90.00
_cell.angle_beta   90.00
_cell.angle_gamma   90.00
#
_symmetry.space_group_name_H-M   'P 1'
#
loop_
_entity.id
_entity.type
_entity.pdbx_description
1 polymer ?
#
loop_
_entity_poly.entity_id
_entity_poly.type
_entity_poly.pdbx_seq_one_letter_code
_entity_poly.pdbx_strand_id
1 'polypeptide(L)'
;LADSILGGVNQPIGPFFPTLLADAPRKQRITVDHLLTQQTGLESTSFGNYGAWVSSPNWVANALRRPLVDRPGGDMIYSTGTTHILGAVLAEASGRSLRAFAQDRLFDPLGVRIRSWQQSPTGRYFGGNNMALTPRAMLRFGQLYLNGGRYRGRQVLPSDWVDLSWRTYVRSTYRDHQYGHLWFTHELGGERVAFAWGYGGQY
;
A
#
# COMPACT_ATOMS: atom_id res chain seq x y z
N LEU A 1 -7.77 -10.19 -1.86
CA LEU A 1 -8.64 -10.58 -2.98
C LEU A 1 -8.76 -12.10 -3.07
N ALA A 2 -7.64 -12.86 -3.13
CA ALA A 2 -7.69 -14.33 -3.18
C ALA A 2 -8.42 -14.97 -1.98
N ASP A 3 -8.42 -14.28 -0.84
CA ASP A 3 -9.09 -14.73 0.40
C ASP A 3 -10.52 -14.20 0.53
N SER A 4 -11.04 -13.50 -0.47
CA SER A 4 -12.38 -12.88 -0.47
C SER A 4 -12.63 -11.91 0.70
N ILE A 5 -11.57 -11.37 1.32
CA ILE A 5 -11.70 -10.36 2.41
C ILE A 5 -12.09 -8.98 1.88
N LEU A 6 -11.89 -8.72 0.60
CA LEU A 6 -12.31 -7.53 -0.13
C LEU A 6 -13.09 -7.95 -1.37
N GLY A 7 -14.13 -7.22 -1.71
CA GLY A 7 -14.93 -7.44 -2.92
C GLY A 7 -14.19 -7.10 -4.23
N GLY A 8 -13.01 -6.52 -4.15
CA GLY A 8 -12.16 -6.15 -5.27
C GLY A 8 -11.46 -4.81 -5.05
N VAL A 9 -10.61 -4.42 -6.00
CA VAL A 9 -9.88 -3.14 -5.91
C VAL A 9 -10.81 -1.92 -6.04
N ASN A 10 -11.95 -2.08 -6.70
CA ASN A 10 -12.94 -1.02 -6.85
C ASN A 10 -13.84 -0.81 -5.60
N GLN A 11 -13.63 -1.61 -4.53
CA GLN A 11 -14.40 -1.48 -3.31
C GLN A 11 -14.14 -0.12 -2.65
N PRO A 12 -15.21 0.66 -2.35
CA PRO A 12 -15.07 1.91 -1.62
C PRO A 12 -14.60 1.68 -0.17
N ILE A 13 -13.83 2.64 0.36
CA ILE A 13 -13.32 2.55 1.73
C ILE A 13 -14.30 3.08 2.79
N GLY A 14 -15.35 3.78 2.37
CA GLY A 14 -16.35 4.34 3.29
C GLY A 14 -16.85 3.37 4.36
N PRO A 15 -17.25 2.13 4.01
CA PRO A 15 -17.73 1.14 4.96
C PRO A 15 -16.74 0.75 6.07
N PHE A 16 -15.44 0.91 5.85
CA PHE A 16 -14.40 0.62 6.85
C PHE A 16 -14.21 1.76 7.86
N PHE A 17 -14.69 2.96 7.54
CA PHE A 17 -14.50 4.17 8.35
C PHE A 17 -15.81 4.98 8.50
N PRO A 18 -16.93 4.35 8.91
CA PRO A 18 -18.24 4.99 8.87
C PRO A 18 -18.31 6.27 9.71
N THR A 19 -17.72 6.26 10.90
CA THR A 19 -17.69 7.43 11.78
C THR A 19 -16.75 8.54 11.28
N LEU A 20 -15.58 8.15 10.74
CA LEU A 20 -14.58 9.14 10.28
C LEU A 20 -15.00 9.84 8.98
N LEU A 21 -15.82 9.20 8.19
CA LEU A 21 -16.25 9.67 6.86
C LEU A 21 -17.75 9.99 6.80
N ALA A 22 -18.46 10.05 7.94
CA ALA A 22 -19.92 10.26 7.97
C ALA A 22 -20.35 11.48 7.12
N ASP A 23 -19.67 12.61 7.30
CA ASP A 23 -19.99 13.87 6.63
C ASP A 23 -19.10 14.15 5.40
N ALA A 24 -18.48 13.11 4.83
CA ALA A 24 -17.52 13.25 3.74
C ALA A 24 -17.84 12.35 2.53
N PRO A 25 -18.99 12.54 1.83
CA PRO A 25 -19.47 11.61 0.80
C PRO A 25 -18.50 11.43 -0.37
N ARG A 26 -17.70 12.44 -0.72
CA ARG A 26 -16.67 12.32 -1.75
C ARG A 26 -15.54 11.39 -1.29
N LYS A 27 -15.13 11.44 -0.03
CA LYS A 27 -14.08 10.57 0.54
C LYS A 27 -14.55 9.14 0.76
N GLN A 28 -15.83 8.93 1.04
CA GLN A 28 -16.44 7.59 1.12
C GLN A 28 -16.28 6.80 -0.19
N ARG A 29 -16.19 7.49 -1.33
CA ARG A 29 -16.03 6.91 -2.67
C ARG A 29 -14.57 6.61 -3.04
N ILE A 30 -13.59 6.98 -2.22
CA ILE A 30 -12.21 6.53 -2.42
C ILE A 30 -12.21 5.01 -2.41
N THR A 31 -11.56 4.38 -3.39
CA THR A 31 -11.52 2.92 -3.51
C THR A 31 -10.18 2.37 -3.07
N VAL A 32 -10.11 1.06 -2.90
CA VAL A 32 -8.85 0.34 -2.66
C VAL A 32 -7.87 0.60 -3.82
N ASP A 33 -8.36 0.67 -5.07
CA ASP A 33 -7.54 1.00 -6.24
C ASP A 33 -6.91 2.39 -6.12
N HIS A 34 -7.67 3.39 -5.70
CA HIS A 34 -7.13 4.73 -5.46
C HIS A 34 -6.06 4.76 -4.37
N LEU A 35 -6.15 3.88 -3.36
CA LEU A 35 -5.09 3.74 -2.35
C LEU A 35 -3.84 3.08 -2.95
N LEU A 36 -4.01 2.03 -3.74
CA LEU A 36 -2.93 1.29 -4.40
C LEU A 36 -2.18 2.14 -5.43
N THR A 37 -2.87 3.02 -6.13
CA THR A 37 -2.32 3.89 -7.18
C THR A 37 -1.92 5.28 -6.69
N GLN A 38 -2.09 5.58 -5.39
CA GLN A 38 -1.82 6.91 -4.81
C GLN A 38 -2.67 8.04 -5.42
N GLN A 39 -3.89 7.72 -5.87
CA GLN A 39 -4.83 8.64 -6.53
C GLN A 39 -6.04 8.97 -5.65
N THR A 40 -5.86 9.05 -4.34
CA THR A 40 -6.97 9.34 -3.40
C THR A 40 -7.52 10.76 -3.52
N GLY A 41 -6.77 11.68 -4.09
CA GLY A 41 -7.05 13.11 -4.09
C GLY A 41 -6.84 13.80 -2.75
N LEU A 42 -6.47 13.08 -1.68
CA LEU A 42 -6.17 13.66 -0.38
C LEU A 42 -4.82 14.36 -0.41
N GLU A 43 -4.72 15.49 0.30
CA GLU A 43 -3.45 16.16 0.54
C GLU A 43 -2.44 15.19 1.16
N SER A 44 -1.21 15.21 0.66
CA SER A 44 -0.13 14.33 1.11
C SER A 44 0.18 14.49 2.60
N THR A 45 0.43 13.39 3.28
CA THR A 45 1.02 13.34 4.62
C THR A 45 2.52 13.07 4.58
N SER A 46 3.13 13.04 3.39
CA SER A 46 4.58 12.90 3.21
C SER A 46 5.30 14.24 3.20
N PHE A 47 6.63 14.22 3.19
CA PHE A 47 7.48 15.40 3.11
C PHE A 47 7.17 16.42 4.22
N GLY A 48 6.80 17.64 3.86
CA GLY A 48 6.55 18.73 4.81
C GLY A 48 5.47 18.47 5.86
N ASN A 49 4.52 17.57 5.57
CA ASN A 49 3.43 17.20 6.47
C ASN A 49 3.73 15.95 7.32
N TYR A 50 4.83 15.25 7.06
CA TYR A 50 5.10 13.94 7.68
C TYR A 50 5.24 14.04 9.20
N GLY A 51 6.01 14.99 9.70
CA GLY A 51 6.22 15.18 11.14
C GLY A 51 4.92 15.44 11.89
N ALA A 52 4.09 16.33 11.38
CA ALA A 52 2.78 16.63 11.97
C ALA A 52 1.84 15.42 11.95
N TRP A 53 1.87 14.63 10.89
CA TRP A 53 1.05 13.44 10.77
C TRP A 53 1.46 12.35 11.77
N VAL A 54 2.75 11.99 11.87
CA VAL A 54 3.22 10.93 12.78
C VAL A 54 3.16 11.33 14.25
N SER A 55 3.12 12.64 14.55
CA SER A 55 2.91 13.14 15.90
C SER A 55 1.44 13.18 16.30
N SER A 56 0.51 12.93 15.38
CA SER A 56 -0.91 12.93 15.70
C SER A 56 -1.33 11.67 16.47
N PRO A 57 -2.35 11.74 17.34
CA PRO A 57 -2.78 10.59 18.15
C PRO A 57 -3.45 9.48 17.33
N ASN A 58 -3.91 9.77 16.12
CA ASN A 58 -4.57 8.79 15.24
C ASN A 58 -4.20 9.08 13.78
N TRP A 59 -3.29 8.27 13.25
CA TRP A 59 -2.73 8.46 11.91
C TRP A 59 -3.75 8.25 10.79
N VAL A 60 -4.66 7.28 10.96
CA VAL A 60 -5.75 7.03 10.00
C VAL A 60 -6.69 8.22 9.95
N ALA A 61 -7.17 8.67 11.12
CA ALA A 61 -8.08 9.80 11.20
C ALA A 61 -7.43 11.08 10.66
N ASN A 62 -6.17 11.34 10.99
CA ASN A 62 -5.45 12.50 10.49
C ASN A 62 -5.33 12.47 8.96
N ALA A 63 -4.96 11.33 8.37
CA ALA A 63 -4.83 11.19 6.92
C ALA A 63 -6.19 11.32 6.19
N LEU A 64 -7.25 10.70 6.71
CA LEU A 64 -8.60 10.80 6.14
C LEU A 64 -9.22 12.19 6.27
N ARG A 65 -8.84 12.98 7.29
CA ARG A 65 -9.29 14.37 7.47
C ARG A 65 -8.60 15.38 6.57
N ARG A 66 -7.47 15.02 5.93
CA ARG A 66 -6.81 15.92 4.99
C ARG A 66 -7.79 16.39 3.91
N PRO A 67 -7.68 17.65 3.45
CA PRO A 67 -8.54 18.14 2.38
C PRO A 67 -8.37 17.32 1.10
N LEU A 68 -9.42 17.26 0.28
CA LEU A 68 -9.29 16.82 -1.11
C LEU A 68 -8.73 18.00 -1.91
N VAL A 69 -7.51 17.83 -2.41
CA VAL A 69 -6.82 18.79 -3.29
C VAL A 69 -6.97 18.41 -4.76
N ASP A 70 -7.45 17.17 -5.01
CA ASP A 70 -7.85 16.68 -6.32
C ASP A 70 -9.07 15.74 -6.15
N ARG A 71 -9.65 15.28 -7.26
CA ARG A 71 -10.69 14.24 -7.25
C ARG A 71 -10.05 12.86 -7.00
N PRO A 72 -10.73 11.93 -6.32
CA PRO A 72 -10.33 10.52 -6.34
C PRO A 72 -10.24 10.00 -7.78
N GLY A 73 -9.16 9.28 -8.11
CA GLY A 73 -8.85 8.85 -9.46
C GLY A 73 -8.25 9.94 -10.37
N GLY A 74 -7.84 11.07 -9.80
CA GLY A 74 -7.09 12.13 -10.49
C GLY A 74 -5.59 11.83 -10.59
N ASP A 75 -4.77 12.85 -10.44
CA ASP A 75 -3.31 12.70 -10.47
C ASP A 75 -2.75 11.95 -9.26
N MET A 76 -1.53 11.45 -9.40
CA MET A 76 -0.81 10.82 -8.30
C MET A 76 -0.44 11.87 -7.24
N ILE A 77 -0.91 11.64 -6.02
CA ILE A 77 -0.49 12.38 -4.83
C ILE A 77 0.16 11.39 -3.87
N TYR A 78 1.50 11.26 -3.97
CA TYR A 78 2.23 10.31 -3.12
C TYR A 78 2.09 10.67 -1.65
N SER A 79 1.61 9.71 -0.84
CA SER A 79 1.32 9.92 0.56
C SER A 79 1.52 8.66 1.37
N THR A 80 2.37 8.72 2.38
CA THR A 80 2.57 7.61 3.33
C THR A 80 1.28 7.30 4.12
N GLY A 81 0.45 8.31 4.38
CA GLY A 81 -0.87 8.11 5.00
C GLY A 81 -1.83 7.32 4.12
N THR A 82 -1.73 7.44 2.80
CA THR A 82 -2.54 6.64 1.87
C THR A 82 -2.26 5.15 2.03
N THR A 83 -1.00 4.74 2.08
CA THR A 83 -0.64 3.33 2.34
C THR A 83 -0.95 2.89 3.76
N HIS A 84 -0.91 3.81 4.74
CA HIS A 84 -1.36 3.50 6.10
C HIS A 84 -2.88 3.27 6.18
N ILE A 85 -3.69 4.04 5.45
CA ILE A 85 -5.14 3.81 5.30
C ILE A 85 -5.38 2.43 4.67
N LEU A 86 -4.65 2.06 3.62
CA LEU A 86 -4.75 0.73 3.01
C LEU A 86 -4.46 -0.39 4.01
N GLY A 87 -3.40 -0.25 4.82
CA GLY A 87 -3.08 -1.19 5.89
C GLY A 87 -4.21 -1.31 6.92
N ALA A 88 -4.88 -0.20 7.26
CA ALA A 88 -6.05 -0.20 8.13
C ALA A 88 -7.25 -0.90 7.49
N VAL A 89 -7.53 -0.66 6.21
CA VAL A 89 -8.59 -1.37 5.45
C VAL A 89 -8.36 -2.88 5.48
N LEU A 90 -7.13 -3.34 5.23
CA LEU A 90 -6.79 -4.77 5.27
C LEU A 90 -6.97 -5.37 6.68
N ALA A 91 -6.62 -4.64 7.72
CA ALA A 91 -6.80 -5.09 9.09
C ALA A 91 -8.29 -5.21 9.46
N GLU A 92 -9.11 -4.22 9.11
CA GLU A 92 -10.57 -4.26 9.33
C GLU A 92 -11.22 -5.40 8.52
N ALA A 93 -10.92 -5.49 7.24
CA ALA A 93 -11.50 -6.49 6.35
C ALA A 93 -11.15 -7.94 6.75
N SER A 94 -9.93 -8.16 7.27
CA SER A 94 -9.47 -9.48 7.68
C SER A 94 -9.84 -9.84 9.13
N GLY A 95 -10.28 -8.88 9.94
CA GLY A 95 -10.47 -9.05 11.39
C GLY A 95 -9.18 -9.37 12.15
N ARG A 96 -8.01 -9.07 11.55
CA ARG A 96 -6.68 -9.41 12.07
C ARG A 96 -5.77 -8.20 12.06
N SER A 97 -4.73 -8.20 12.89
CA SER A 97 -3.68 -7.19 12.73
C SER A 97 -2.99 -7.33 11.36
N LEU A 98 -2.60 -6.20 10.76
CA LEU A 98 -1.90 -6.21 9.47
C LEU A 98 -0.64 -7.11 9.50
N ARG A 99 0.08 -7.13 10.63
CA ARG A 99 1.25 -8.00 10.80
C ARG A 99 0.88 -9.49 10.79
N ALA A 100 -0.15 -9.88 11.53
CA ALA A 100 -0.58 -11.27 11.58
C ALA A 100 -1.10 -11.74 10.22
N PHE A 101 -1.85 -10.90 9.52
CA PHE A 101 -2.32 -11.18 8.18
C PHE A 101 -1.17 -11.34 7.17
N ALA A 102 -0.24 -10.37 7.14
CA ALA A 102 0.92 -10.41 6.25
C ALA A 102 1.85 -11.59 6.56
N GLN A 103 2.09 -11.89 7.85
CA GLN A 103 2.93 -13.02 8.24
C GLN A 103 2.37 -14.33 7.71
N ASP A 104 1.10 -14.61 7.95
CA ASP A 104 0.43 -15.85 7.56
C ASP A 104 0.30 -15.99 6.01
N ARG A 105 -0.18 -14.93 5.34
CA ARG A 105 -0.56 -15.02 3.93
C ARG A 105 0.59 -14.82 2.94
N LEU A 106 1.62 -14.08 3.35
CA LEU A 106 2.73 -13.74 2.47
C LEU A 106 4.07 -14.27 2.99
N PHE A 107 4.42 -13.99 4.24
CA PHE A 107 5.78 -14.22 4.71
C PHE A 107 6.05 -15.66 5.16
N ASP A 108 5.09 -16.36 5.77
CA ASP A 108 5.25 -17.77 6.14
C ASP A 108 5.45 -18.67 4.91
N PRO A 109 4.69 -18.52 3.80
CA PRO A 109 4.98 -19.23 2.55
C PRO A 109 6.37 -19.00 1.99
N LEU A 110 6.98 -17.83 2.25
CA LEU A 110 8.35 -17.49 1.82
C LEU A 110 9.41 -17.98 2.82
N GLY A 111 9.03 -18.54 3.96
CA GLY A 111 9.94 -18.88 5.06
C GLY A 111 10.62 -17.64 5.64
N VAL A 112 9.87 -16.54 5.74
CA VAL A 112 10.34 -15.24 6.24
C VAL A 112 9.60 -14.90 7.53
N ARG A 113 10.32 -14.33 8.49
CA ARG A 113 9.73 -13.72 9.69
C ARG A 113 9.91 -12.21 9.67
N ILE A 114 8.81 -11.49 9.88
CA ILE A 114 8.84 -10.05 10.14
C ILE A 114 9.54 -9.82 11.48
N ARG A 115 10.68 -9.11 11.48
CA ARG A 115 11.48 -8.85 12.68
C ARG A 115 10.78 -7.88 13.62
N SER A 116 10.61 -6.67 13.17
CA SER A 116 9.88 -5.63 13.86
C SER A 116 9.03 -4.84 12.87
N TRP A 117 7.98 -4.23 13.36
CA TRP A 117 7.14 -3.34 12.57
C TRP A 117 6.53 -2.31 13.50
N GLN A 118 6.76 -1.04 13.21
CA GLN A 118 6.26 0.06 14.02
C GLN A 118 4.74 0.10 14.02
N GLN A 119 4.18 0.50 15.15
CA GLN A 119 2.75 0.76 15.32
C GLN A 119 2.48 2.26 15.48
N SER A 120 1.31 2.68 15.04
CA SER A 120 0.74 3.99 15.36
C SER A 120 0.33 4.07 16.84
N PRO A 121 0.04 5.27 17.37
CA PRO A 121 -0.46 5.43 18.73
C PRO A 121 -1.76 4.64 19.01
N THR A 122 -2.52 4.30 17.98
CA THR A 122 -3.74 3.47 18.08
C THR A 122 -3.48 1.96 17.94
N GLY A 123 -2.21 1.52 17.96
CA GLY A 123 -1.84 0.10 17.86
C GLY A 123 -1.90 -0.51 16.46
N ARG A 124 -2.19 0.27 15.42
CA ARG A 124 -2.18 -0.22 14.03
C ARG A 124 -0.76 -0.26 13.48
N TYR A 125 -0.40 -1.36 12.82
CA TYR A 125 0.91 -1.46 12.16
C TYR A 125 1.04 -0.45 11.03
N PHE A 126 2.23 0.13 10.87
CA PHE A 126 2.50 1.21 9.93
C PHE A 126 2.46 0.69 8.49
N GLY A 127 1.36 0.89 7.79
CA GLY A 127 1.17 0.40 6.42
C GLY A 127 2.09 1.03 5.37
N GLY A 128 2.74 2.14 5.68
CA GLY A 128 3.56 2.89 4.74
C GLY A 128 5.06 2.58 4.79
N ASN A 129 5.60 2.17 5.94
CA ASN A 129 7.04 1.94 6.12
C ASN A 129 7.36 1.26 7.46
N ASN A 130 8.65 1.26 7.84
CA ASN A 130 9.18 0.79 9.12
C ASN A 130 8.89 -0.68 9.46
N MET A 131 8.73 -1.53 8.45
CA MET A 131 8.76 -2.98 8.58
C MET A 131 10.20 -3.47 8.38
N ALA A 132 10.77 -4.14 9.38
CA ALA A 132 12.13 -4.66 9.29
C ALA A 132 12.16 -6.07 8.70
N LEU A 133 12.83 -6.20 7.59
CA LEU A 133 13.11 -7.46 6.91
C LEU A 133 14.63 -7.64 6.75
N THR A 134 15.09 -8.88 6.65
CA THR A 134 16.48 -9.15 6.26
C THR A 134 16.65 -8.96 4.75
N PRO A 135 17.87 -8.66 4.24
CA PRO A 135 18.12 -8.61 2.79
C PRO A 135 17.71 -9.90 2.06
N ARG A 136 17.89 -11.05 2.66
CA ARG A 136 17.44 -12.34 2.11
C ARG A 136 15.91 -12.44 2.03
N ALA A 137 15.19 -11.84 2.97
CA ALA A 137 13.73 -11.78 2.92
C ALA A 137 13.24 -10.88 1.80
N MET A 138 13.88 -9.74 1.60
CA MET A 138 13.59 -8.84 0.48
C MET A 138 13.86 -9.52 -0.87
N LEU A 139 14.98 -10.24 -0.99
CA LEU A 139 15.30 -11.03 -2.19
C LEU A 139 14.22 -12.08 -2.48
N ARG A 140 13.74 -12.81 -1.46
CA ARG A 140 12.66 -13.81 -1.63
C ARG A 140 11.35 -13.17 -2.10
N PHE A 141 11.05 -11.98 -1.60
CA PHE A 141 9.89 -11.21 -2.04
C PHE A 141 10.03 -10.77 -3.50
N GLY A 142 11.19 -10.27 -3.90
CA GLY A 142 11.48 -9.95 -5.32
C GLY A 142 11.38 -11.19 -6.22
N GLN A 143 11.97 -12.32 -5.81
CA GLN A 143 11.86 -13.59 -6.55
C GLN A 143 10.40 -14.08 -6.70
N LEU A 144 9.56 -13.89 -5.68
CA LEU A 144 8.14 -14.20 -5.76
C LEU A 144 7.47 -13.48 -6.92
N TYR A 145 7.71 -12.17 -7.03
CA TYR A 145 7.14 -11.37 -8.12
C TYR A 145 7.73 -11.73 -9.49
N LEU A 146 9.05 -11.90 -9.60
CA LEU A 146 9.71 -12.31 -10.83
C LEU A 146 9.23 -13.68 -11.35
N ASN A 147 8.81 -14.57 -10.45
CA ASN A 147 8.29 -15.90 -10.78
C ASN A 147 6.76 -15.93 -10.88
N GLY A 148 6.10 -14.82 -11.22
CA GLY A 148 4.65 -14.76 -11.40
C GLY A 148 3.86 -15.19 -10.16
N GLY A 149 4.33 -14.79 -8.97
CA GLY A 149 3.68 -15.12 -7.71
C GLY A 149 3.98 -16.53 -7.18
N ARG A 150 4.95 -17.25 -7.76
CA ARG A 150 5.34 -18.61 -7.32
C ARG A 150 6.64 -18.58 -6.51
N TYR A 151 6.64 -19.34 -5.44
CA TYR A 151 7.85 -19.56 -4.64
C TYR A 151 7.98 -21.04 -4.25
N ARG A 152 9.13 -21.67 -4.55
CA ARG A 152 9.42 -23.09 -4.32
C ARG A 152 8.30 -24.02 -4.81
N GLY A 153 7.81 -23.79 -6.03
CA GLY A 153 6.75 -24.59 -6.65
C GLY A 153 5.31 -24.27 -6.21
N ARG A 154 5.12 -23.50 -5.15
CA ARG A 154 3.80 -23.08 -4.64
C ARG A 154 3.38 -21.74 -5.21
N GLN A 155 2.13 -21.59 -5.65
CA GLN A 155 1.52 -20.29 -5.96
C GLN A 155 1.17 -19.61 -4.63
N VAL A 156 1.81 -18.46 -4.34
CA VAL A 156 1.60 -17.66 -3.14
C VAL A 156 0.74 -16.43 -3.46
N LEU A 157 1.02 -15.77 -4.60
CA LEU A 157 0.18 -14.70 -5.14
C LEU A 157 -0.42 -15.17 -6.47
N PRO A 158 -1.65 -14.82 -6.81
CA PRO A 158 -2.19 -15.04 -8.16
C PRO A 158 -1.28 -14.39 -9.22
N SER A 159 -1.04 -15.06 -10.35
CA SER A 159 -0.18 -14.53 -11.43
C SER A 159 -0.76 -13.26 -12.04
N ASP A 160 -2.07 -13.23 -12.25
CA ASP A 160 -2.79 -12.07 -12.74
C ASP A 160 -2.67 -10.86 -11.80
N TRP A 161 -2.55 -11.09 -10.47
CA TRP A 161 -2.27 -10.03 -9.52
C TRP A 161 -0.87 -9.42 -9.70
N VAL A 162 0.14 -10.25 -9.98
CA VAL A 162 1.49 -9.76 -10.27
C VAL A 162 1.47 -8.86 -11.51
N ASP A 163 0.83 -9.31 -12.59
CA ASP A 163 0.69 -8.55 -13.81
C ASP A 163 -0.08 -7.24 -13.60
N LEU A 164 -1.19 -7.30 -12.85
CA LEU A 164 -1.97 -6.13 -12.49
C LEU A 164 -1.17 -5.14 -11.65
N SER A 165 -0.38 -5.62 -10.67
CA SER A 165 0.36 -4.73 -9.78
C SER A 165 1.48 -3.95 -10.48
N TRP A 166 2.00 -4.47 -11.60
CA TRP A 166 3.02 -3.81 -12.41
C TRP A 166 2.46 -3.03 -13.61
N ARG A 167 1.15 -3.10 -13.85
CA ARG A 167 0.51 -2.30 -14.90
C ARG A 167 0.64 -0.81 -14.56
N THR A 168 0.86 0.02 -15.58
CA THR A 168 0.83 1.47 -15.43
C THR A 168 -0.62 1.95 -15.25
N TYR A 169 -0.90 2.61 -14.14
CA TYR A 169 -2.18 3.27 -13.86
C TYR A 169 -2.05 4.78 -13.91
N VAL A 170 -0.94 5.32 -13.48
CA VAL A 170 -0.68 6.75 -13.45
C VAL A 170 0.80 7.05 -13.67
N ARG A 171 1.09 8.23 -14.21
CA ARG A 171 2.45 8.74 -14.30
C ARG A 171 2.90 9.22 -12.91
N SER A 172 4.08 8.79 -12.50
CA SER A 172 4.66 9.26 -11.25
C SER A 172 5.01 10.76 -11.33
N THR A 173 4.85 11.45 -10.21
CA THR A 173 5.37 12.82 -10.04
C THR A 173 6.89 12.86 -9.85
N TYR A 174 7.54 11.69 -9.72
CA TYR A 174 8.98 11.56 -9.53
C TYR A 174 9.64 11.04 -10.81
N ARG A 175 10.44 11.87 -11.45
CA ARG A 175 11.16 11.54 -12.69
C ARG A 175 10.19 11.01 -13.78
N ASP A 176 10.67 10.24 -14.70
CA ASP A 176 9.89 9.64 -15.79
C ASP A 176 9.36 8.23 -15.46
N HIS A 177 9.17 7.94 -14.17
CA HIS A 177 8.65 6.65 -13.75
C HIS A 177 7.14 6.56 -13.95
N GLN A 178 6.68 5.35 -14.23
CA GLN A 178 5.27 4.98 -14.16
C GLN A 178 4.96 4.41 -12.78
N TYR A 179 3.68 4.34 -12.41
CA TYR A 179 3.26 3.81 -11.12
C TYR A 179 2.10 2.82 -11.28
N GLY A 180 2.27 1.67 -10.68
CA GLY A 180 1.29 0.60 -10.60
C GLY A 180 0.64 0.52 -9.22
N HIS A 181 0.27 -0.68 -8.79
CA HIS A 181 -0.24 -0.91 -7.44
C HIS A 181 0.91 -0.95 -6.43
N LEU A 182 1.33 0.22 -5.95
CA LEU A 182 2.45 0.45 -5.02
C LEU A 182 3.84 0.09 -5.58
N TRP A 183 3.97 -0.02 -6.90
CA TRP A 183 5.22 -0.25 -7.58
C TRP A 183 5.54 0.91 -8.53
N PHE A 184 6.76 1.39 -8.47
CA PHE A 184 7.31 2.18 -9.56
C PHE A 184 7.74 1.25 -10.69
N THR A 185 7.51 1.66 -11.93
CA THR A 185 8.01 0.95 -13.10
C THR A 185 8.75 1.90 -14.04
N HIS A 186 9.76 1.40 -14.70
CA HIS A 186 10.61 2.16 -15.65
C HIS A 186 11.19 1.23 -16.70
N GLU A 187 11.60 1.77 -17.81
CA GLU A 187 12.40 1.03 -18.80
C GLU A 187 13.88 1.38 -18.61
N LEU A 188 14.72 0.38 -18.49
CA LEU A 188 16.15 0.51 -18.35
C LEU A 188 16.86 -0.45 -19.34
N GLY A 189 17.57 0.10 -20.31
CA GLY A 189 18.27 -0.72 -21.31
C GLY A 189 17.36 -1.61 -22.16
N GLY A 190 16.12 -1.22 -22.39
CA GLY A 190 15.12 -2.01 -23.12
C GLY A 190 14.38 -3.04 -22.27
N GLU A 191 14.72 -3.14 -20.99
CA GLU A 191 14.06 -4.04 -20.03
C GLU A 191 13.15 -3.28 -19.10
N ARG A 192 11.97 -3.85 -18.80
CA ARG A 192 11.05 -3.29 -17.83
C ARG A 192 11.49 -3.64 -16.41
N VAL A 193 11.69 -2.63 -15.60
CA VAL A 193 12.07 -2.74 -14.18
C VAL A 193 10.90 -2.31 -13.31
N ALA A 194 10.53 -3.14 -12.33
CA ALA A 194 9.60 -2.78 -11.27
C ALA A 194 10.35 -2.71 -9.93
N PHE A 195 10.13 -1.63 -9.18
CA PHE A 195 10.84 -1.41 -7.93
C PHE A 195 9.99 -0.70 -6.88
N ALA A 196 10.25 -1.01 -5.62
CA ALA A 196 9.81 -0.22 -4.48
C ALA A 196 10.89 0.81 -4.16
N TRP A 197 10.51 2.04 -3.84
CA TRP A 197 11.46 3.11 -3.56
C TRP A 197 11.21 3.71 -2.19
N GLY A 198 12.16 3.50 -1.28
CA GLY A 198 12.13 4.02 0.07
C GLY A 198 13.00 5.26 0.25
N TYR A 199 12.64 6.09 1.22
CA TYR A 199 13.42 7.24 1.63
C TYR A 199 14.82 6.79 2.10
N GLY A 200 15.86 7.46 1.62
CA GLY A 200 17.26 7.10 1.91
C GLY A 200 17.86 6.06 0.96
N GLY A 201 17.14 5.68 -0.13
CA GLY A 201 17.68 4.82 -1.19
C GLY A 201 17.57 3.32 -0.91
N GLN A 202 16.57 2.89 -0.17
CA GLN A 202 16.19 1.48 -0.12
C GLN A 202 15.36 1.14 -1.36
N TYR A 203 15.78 0.11 -2.10
CA TYR A 203 15.14 -0.40 -3.31
C TYR A 203 14.84 -1.89 -3.16
#